data_67110d9ad8243121fcd67bf649cdcba1
#
_entry.id   67110d9ad8243121fcd67bf649cdcba1
#
_cell.length_a   1.000
_cell.length_b   1.000
_cell.length_c   1.000
_cell.angle_alpha   90.00
_cell.angle_beta   90.00
_cell.angle_gamma   90.00
#
_symmetry.space_group_name_H-M   'P 1'
#
loop_
_entity.id
_entity.type
_entity.pdbx_description
1 polymer ?
#
loop_
_entity_poly.entity_id
_entity_poly.type
_entity_poly.pdbx_seq_one_letter_code
_entity_poly.pdbx_strand_id
1 'polypeptide(L)'
;MKRKDFIKQATLLAASSVFLRSHAFTRADAPLRVGLIGVNGMGWSNLNAILKQKGVQCTALCDVDERILDKRIQELAERKIDVKRFIDYKTLLQSDLVDAVIIGTPDHWHCLQMVDAVQAGKHVYVEKPIGNSIRECEIMQAAAAKSDKMVQVGQWQRSQQHFKDAIAFVHSGKLGKVRLVKAWAYQGWMKSIPVKADEAVPTGVHYDKWLGPAQKRPFNPNRFHFEFRWFWDYAGGLMTDWGVHMLDYALMGMKVSDPKSIMAAGGKFAYPDD
;
A
#
# COMPACT_ATOMS: atom_id res chain seq x y z
N MET A 1 25.82 -12.91 49.94
CA MET A 1 26.34 -11.89 49.04
C MET A 1 26.36 -10.55 49.77
N LYS A 2 27.52 -9.89 49.91
CA LYS A 2 27.61 -8.63 50.67
C LYS A 2 27.08 -7.47 49.80
N ARG A 3 26.40 -6.51 50.42
CA ARG A 3 25.75 -5.36 49.77
C ARG A 3 26.69 -4.61 48.76
N LYS A 4 27.98 -4.61 49.01
CA LYS A 4 29.04 -4.01 48.13
C LYS A 4 29.20 -4.82 46.80
N ASP A 5 29.01 -6.16 46.85
CA ASP A 5 29.17 -7.04 45.68
C ASP A 5 27.94 -6.94 44.74
N PHE A 6 26.76 -6.75 45.35
CA PHE A 6 25.52 -6.49 44.57
C PHE A 6 25.57 -5.15 43.85
N ILE A 7 26.08 -4.11 44.52
CA ILE A 7 26.20 -2.77 43.87
C ILE A 7 27.22 -2.81 42.73
N LYS A 8 28.35 -3.49 42.86
CA LYS A 8 29.32 -3.65 41.78
C LYS A 8 28.78 -4.42 40.60
N GLN A 9 28.02 -5.49 40.84
CA GLN A 9 27.36 -6.25 39.73
C GLN A 9 26.25 -5.45 39.05
N ALA A 10 25.44 -4.69 39.79
CA ALA A 10 24.41 -3.81 39.24
C ALA A 10 25.01 -2.69 38.39
N THR A 11 26.17 -2.13 38.78
CA THR A 11 26.85 -1.08 38.02
C THR A 11 27.47 -1.64 36.73
N LEU A 12 27.98 -2.87 36.72
CA LEU A 12 28.50 -3.53 35.52
C LEU A 12 27.38 -3.88 34.54
N LEU A 13 26.20 -4.30 35.02
CA LEU A 13 25.02 -4.56 34.18
C LEU A 13 24.42 -3.27 33.58
N ALA A 14 24.43 -2.17 34.34
CA ALA A 14 24.01 -0.85 33.84
C ALA A 14 24.98 -0.29 32.80
N ALA A 15 26.29 -0.51 32.93
CA ALA A 15 27.27 -0.08 31.94
C ALA A 15 27.16 -0.88 30.62
N SER A 16 26.87 -2.19 30.69
CA SER A 16 26.69 -3.01 29.48
C SER A 16 25.40 -2.66 28.72
N SER A 17 24.34 -2.23 29.41
CA SER A 17 23.10 -1.81 28.75
C SER A 17 23.19 -0.43 28.06
N VAL A 18 24.11 0.42 28.49
CA VAL A 18 24.40 1.71 27.84
C VAL A 18 25.23 1.50 26.56
N PHE A 19 26.14 0.51 26.55
CA PHE A 19 26.93 0.20 25.33
C PHE A 19 26.12 -0.46 24.23
N LEU A 20 25.04 -1.21 24.53
CA LEU A 20 24.16 -1.81 23.53
C LEU A 20 23.19 -0.81 22.90
N ARG A 21 22.96 0.36 23.51
CA ARG A 21 22.13 1.43 22.93
C ARG A 21 22.89 2.37 22.02
N SER A 22 24.22 2.39 22.04
CA SER A 22 25.00 3.31 21.21
C SER A 22 25.18 2.88 19.75
N HIS A 23 24.76 1.66 19.36
CA HIS A 23 24.80 1.22 17.95
C HIS A 23 23.51 1.50 17.17
N ALA A 24 22.47 1.99 17.83
CA ALA A 24 21.20 2.35 17.18
C ALA A 24 21.13 3.82 16.71
N PHE A 25 22.14 4.65 17.02
CA PHE A 25 22.08 6.11 16.81
C PHE A 25 22.95 6.66 15.67
N THR A 26 23.61 5.81 14.87
CA THR A 26 24.55 6.30 13.85
C THR A 26 23.97 6.35 12.42
N ARG A 27 22.64 6.25 12.24
CA ARG A 27 21.99 6.37 10.93
C ARG A 27 21.09 7.62 10.78
N ALA A 28 21.18 8.57 11.70
CA ALA A 28 20.33 9.77 11.70
C ALA A 28 20.51 10.67 10.45
N ASP A 29 21.65 10.57 9.77
CA ASP A 29 21.97 11.39 8.58
C ASP A 29 21.90 10.62 7.25
N ALA A 30 21.72 9.30 7.26
CA ALA A 30 21.61 8.52 6.02
C ALA A 30 20.20 8.63 5.43
N PRO A 31 20.07 8.81 4.10
CA PRO A 31 18.75 8.88 3.48
C PRO A 31 17.99 7.57 3.64
N LEU A 32 16.66 7.67 3.82
CA LEU A 32 15.75 6.53 3.80
C LEU A 32 15.73 5.91 2.40
N ARG A 33 16.16 4.66 2.30
CA ARG A 33 16.19 3.93 1.04
C ARG A 33 14.84 3.27 0.77
N VAL A 34 14.19 3.66 -0.32
CA VAL A 34 12.84 3.21 -0.67
C VAL A 34 12.88 2.36 -1.92
N GLY A 35 12.21 1.21 -1.87
CA GLY A 35 11.88 0.38 -3.02
C GLY A 35 10.42 0.57 -3.43
N LEU A 36 10.13 0.44 -4.73
CA LEU A 36 8.77 0.45 -5.25
C LEU A 36 8.43 -0.92 -5.84
N ILE A 37 7.34 -1.52 -5.39
CA ILE A 37 6.76 -2.76 -5.91
C ILE A 37 5.45 -2.41 -6.61
N GLY A 38 5.38 -2.67 -7.93
CA GLY A 38 4.30 -2.16 -8.79
C GLY A 38 4.58 -0.73 -9.26
N VAL A 39 5.31 -0.60 -10.38
CA VAL A 39 5.87 0.69 -10.82
C VAL A 39 4.94 1.52 -11.71
N ASN A 40 3.68 1.08 -11.88
CA ASN A 40 2.72 1.81 -12.69
C ASN A 40 1.72 2.60 -11.84
N GLY A 41 0.88 3.44 -12.48
CA GLY A 41 -0.25 4.14 -11.86
C GLY A 41 0.09 4.82 -10.54
N MET A 42 -0.64 4.42 -9.48
CA MET A 42 -0.48 5.03 -8.15
C MET A 42 0.86 4.74 -7.50
N GLY A 43 1.44 3.55 -7.69
CA GLY A 43 2.78 3.26 -7.20
C GLY A 43 3.80 4.28 -7.68
N TRP A 44 3.79 4.58 -8.98
CA TRP A 44 4.66 5.60 -9.55
C TRP A 44 4.39 7.01 -9.02
N SER A 45 3.11 7.36 -8.86
CA SER A 45 2.70 8.65 -8.29
C SER A 45 3.20 8.82 -6.85
N ASN A 46 3.10 7.78 -6.04
CA ASN A 46 3.56 7.76 -4.64
C ASN A 46 5.08 7.88 -4.55
N LEU A 47 5.83 7.15 -5.41
CA LEU A 47 7.27 7.30 -5.47
C LEU A 47 7.67 8.74 -5.80
N ASN A 48 7.05 9.32 -6.82
CA ASN A 48 7.33 10.71 -7.20
C ASN A 48 6.95 11.73 -6.10
N ALA A 49 5.95 11.43 -5.30
CA ALA A 49 5.58 12.28 -4.17
C ALA A 49 6.61 12.22 -3.04
N ILE A 50 7.06 11.00 -2.67
CA ILE A 50 8.02 10.84 -1.57
C ILE A 50 9.41 11.33 -1.96
N LEU A 51 9.82 11.23 -3.21
CA LEU A 51 11.10 11.74 -3.71
C LEU A 51 11.24 13.28 -3.65
N LYS A 52 10.14 14.01 -3.40
CA LYS A 52 10.18 15.46 -3.12
C LYS A 52 10.62 15.76 -1.69
N GLN A 53 10.65 14.76 -0.81
CA GLN A 53 11.06 14.92 0.58
C GLN A 53 12.58 14.83 0.70
N LYS A 54 13.17 15.67 1.56
CA LYS A 54 14.59 15.60 1.88
C LYS A 54 14.89 14.30 2.64
N GLY A 55 16.05 13.71 2.37
CA GLY A 55 16.49 12.52 3.09
C GLY A 55 15.79 11.22 2.61
N VAL A 56 15.19 11.19 1.41
CA VAL A 56 14.63 9.99 0.80
C VAL A 56 15.34 9.70 -0.52
N GLN A 57 15.65 8.44 -0.75
CA GLN A 57 16.29 7.95 -1.97
C GLN A 57 15.56 6.71 -2.48
N CYS A 58 15.24 6.67 -3.78
CA CYS A 58 14.82 5.45 -4.45
C CYS A 58 16.06 4.61 -4.79
N THR A 59 16.06 3.34 -4.41
CA THR A 59 17.19 2.43 -4.64
C THR A 59 16.81 1.17 -5.42
N ALA A 60 15.52 0.86 -5.53
CA ALA A 60 15.06 -0.34 -6.20
C ALA A 60 13.66 -0.16 -6.80
N LEU A 61 13.46 -0.76 -7.97
CA LEU A 61 12.15 -0.91 -8.61
C LEU A 61 11.87 -2.39 -8.87
N CYS A 62 10.62 -2.80 -8.66
CA CYS A 62 10.14 -4.14 -8.90
C CYS A 62 8.80 -4.13 -9.63
N ASP A 63 8.74 -4.82 -10.76
CA ASP A 63 7.50 -5.08 -11.49
C ASP A 63 7.61 -6.38 -12.28
N VAL A 64 6.49 -7.02 -12.54
CA VAL A 64 6.39 -8.25 -13.34
C VAL A 64 6.19 -7.98 -14.84
N ASP A 65 5.97 -6.72 -15.23
CA ASP A 65 5.99 -6.26 -16.60
C ASP A 65 7.29 -5.51 -16.88
N GLU A 66 8.23 -6.19 -17.54
CA GLU A 66 9.56 -5.67 -17.84
C GLU A 66 9.51 -4.38 -18.68
N ARG A 67 8.53 -4.26 -19.55
CA ARG A 67 8.37 -3.08 -20.43
C ARG A 67 8.10 -1.81 -19.63
N ILE A 68 7.22 -1.91 -18.62
CA ILE A 68 6.91 -0.78 -17.74
C ILE A 68 8.08 -0.54 -16.78
N LEU A 69 8.67 -1.59 -16.26
CA LEU A 69 9.81 -1.51 -15.36
C LEU A 69 10.99 -0.78 -16.00
N ASP A 70 11.39 -1.21 -17.22
CA ASP A 70 12.50 -0.61 -17.93
C ASP A 70 12.25 0.86 -18.30
N LYS A 71 11.02 1.18 -18.71
CA LYS A 71 10.59 2.57 -18.91
C LYS A 71 10.81 3.43 -17.65
N ARG A 72 10.41 2.93 -16.47
CA ARG A 72 10.54 3.68 -15.21
C ARG A 72 11.97 3.82 -14.74
N ILE A 73 12.80 2.81 -14.99
CA ILE A 73 14.24 2.89 -14.74
C ILE A 73 14.86 3.99 -15.60
N GLN A 74 14.53 4.04 -16.88
CA GLN A 74 14.99 5.10 -17.76
C GLN A 74 14.56 6.49 -17.30
N GLU A 75 13.28 6.69 -16.93
CA GLU A 75 12.77 7.96 -16.41
C GLU A 75 13.50 8.42 -15.13
N LEU A 76 13.94 7.48 -14.26
CA LEU A 76 14.76 7.81 -13.09
C LEU A 76 16.20 8.11 -13.46
N ALA A 77 16.77 7.37 -14.42
CA ALA A 77 18.14 7.62 -14.91
C ALA A 77 18.29 9.02 -15.54
N GLU A 78 17.29 9.50 -16.27
CA GLU A 78 17.23 10.88 -16.80
C GLU A 78 17.27 11.93 -15.67
N ARG A 79 16.76 11.56 -14.48
CA ARG A 79 16.81 12.37 -13.25
C ARG A 79 18.07 12.12 -12.41
N LYS A 80 19.04 11.35 -12.92
CA LYS A 80 20.28 10.95 -12.23
C LYS A 80 20.02 10.16 -10.95
N ILE A 81 18.94 9.35 -10.95
CA ILE A 81 18.59 8.43 -9.87
C ILE A 81 18.86 7.01 -10.38
N ASP A 82 19.88 6.38 -9.83
CA ASP A 82 20.24 5.00 -10.17
C ASP A 82 19.50 4.02 -9.26
N VAL A 83 18.88 2.99 -9.86
CA VAL A 83 18.05 2.03 -9.14
C VAL A 83 18.34 0.60 -9.58
N LYS A 84 18.24 -0.34 -8.64
CA LYS A 84 18.32 -1.77 -8.94
C LYS A 84 16.97 -2.29 -9.46
N ARG A 85 17.03 -3.09 -10.52
CA ARG A 85 15.90 -3.75 -11.18
C ARG A 85 15.58 -5.10 -10.51
N PHE A 86 14.29 -5.35 -10.24
CA PHE A 86 13.78 -6.63 -9.73
C PHE A 86 12.51 -7.05 -10.47
N ILE A 87 12.35 -8.35 -10.75
CA ILE A 87 11.11 -8.96 -11.24
C ILE A 87 10.36 -9.65 -10.11
N ASP A 88 11.07 -10.06 -9.07
CA ASP A 88 10.53 -10.76 -7.92
C ASP A 88 10.65 -9.88 -6.66
N TYR A 89 9.51 -9.51 -6.08
CA TYR A 89 9.48 -8.66 -4.89
C TYR A 89 10.15 -9.34 -3.67
N LYS A 90 10.13 -10.68 -3.59
CA LYS A 90 10.79 -11.39 -2.48
C LYS A 90 12.30 -11.19 -2.53
N THR A 91 12.88 -11.24 -3.72
CA THR A 91 14.31 -10.96 -3.90
C THR A 91 14.63 -9.50 -3.55
N LEU A 92 13.75 -8.55 -3.88
CA LEU A 92 13.90 -7.16 -3.44
C LEU A 92 13.87 -7.06 -1.92
N LEU A 93 12.89 -7.69 -1.25
CA LEU A 93 12.74 -7.64 0.21
C LEU A 93 13.93 -8.26 0.95
N GLN A 94 14.53 -9.31 0.39
CA GLN A 94 15.72 -9.97 0.93
C GLN A 94 17.00 -9.16 0.76
N SER A 95 16.99 -8.13 -0.08
CA SER A 95 18.16 -7.29 -0.31
C SER A 95 18.38 -6.27 0.82
N ASP A 96 19.64 -5.84 0.98
CA ASP A 96 20.03 -4.73 1.87
C ASP A 96 19.84 -3.36 1.22
N LEU A 97 19.19 -3.30 0.06
CA LEU A 97 19.05 -2.07 -0.72
C LEU A 97 17.95 -1.14 -0.20
N VAL A 98 16.95 -1.66 0.52
CA VAL A 98 15.77 -0.90 0.94
C VAL A 98 15.54 -0.97 2.44
N ASP A 99 15.14 0.15 3.03
CA ASP A 99 14.68 0.26 4.41
C ASP A 99 13.15 0.26 4.48
N ALA A 100 12.52 0.75 3.41
CA ALA A 100 11.07 0.83 3.27
C ALA A 100 10.64 0.47 1.85
N VAL A 101 9.40 0.00 1.70
CA VAL A 101 8.80 -0.28 0.39
C VAL A 101 7.46 0.41 0.23
N ILE A 102 7.20 0.86 -1.00
CA ILE A 102 5.88 1.28 -1.48
C ILE A 102 5.29 0.11 -2.26
N ILE A 103 4.08 -0.32 -1.91
CA ILE A 103 3.35 -1.38 -2.59
C ILE A 103 2.20 -0.73 -3.36
N GLY A 104 2.31 -0.71 -4.69
CA GLY A 104 1.33 -0.17 -5.62
C GLY A 104 0.87 -1.20 -6.65
N THR A 105 0.86 -2.46 -6.28
CA THR A 105 0.38 -3.60 -7.07
C THR A 105 -1.15 -3.67 -7.12
N PRO A 106 -1.76 -4.58 -7.89
CA PRO A 106 -3.19 -4.87 -7.77
C PRO A 106 -3.59 -5.40 -6.38
N ASP A 107 -4.86 -5.20 -6.01
CA ASP A 107 -5.39 -5.39 -4.66
C ASP A 107 -5.12 -6.79 -4.09
N HIS A 108 -5.24 -7.83 -4.90
CA HIS A 108 -5.02 -9.23 -4.51
C HIS A 108 -3.57 -9.55 -4.06
N TRP A 109 -2.63 -8.63 -4.31
CA TRP A 109 -1.25 -8.75 -3.87
C TRP A 109 -0.93 -8.04 -2.55
N HIS A 110 -1.76 -7.06 -2.15
CA HIS A 110 -1.44 -6.16 -1.04
C HIS A 110 -1.14 -6.90 0.27
N CYS A 111 -2.00 -7.87 0.63
CA CYS A 111 -1.85 -8.61 1.87
C CYS A 111 -0.53 -9.37 1.92
N LEU A 112 -0.26 -10.19 0.92
CA LEU A 112 0.94 -11.04 0.89
C LEU A 112 2.22 -10.20 0.89
N GLN A 113 2.29 -9.18 0.04
CA GLN A 113 3.48 -8.33 -0.08
C GLN A 113 3.72 -7.50 1.18
N MET A 114 2.65 -6.99 1.82
CA MET A 114 2.78 -6.24 3.07
C MET A 114 3.28 -7.12 4.21
N VAL A 115 2.72 -8.32 4.36
CA VAL A 115 3.13 -9.28 5.41
C VAL A 115 4.58 -9.70 5.20
N ASP A 116 4.96 -10.09 3.98
CA ASP A 116 6.34 -10.46 3.64
C ASP A 116 7.32 -9.29 3.91
N ALA A 117 6.91 -8.06 3.61
CA ALA A 117 7.75 -6.88 3.81
C ALA A 117 8.03 -6.60 5.30
N VAL A 118 7.01 -6.64 6.16
CA VAL A 118 7.24 -6.45 7.61
C VAL A 118 8.03 -7.59 8.23
N GLN A 119 7.84 -8.83 7.76
CA GLN A 119 8.64 -9.98 8.17
C GLN A 119 10.10 -9.86 7.73
N ALA A 120 10.35 -9.26 6.57
CA ALA A 120 11.69 -8.93 6.09
C ALA A 120 12.30 -7.69 6.78
N GLY A 121 11.64 -7.13 7.79
CA GLY A 121 12.13 -5.99 8.55
C GLY A 121 12.05 -4.65 7.81
N LYS A 122 11.14 -4.51 6.83
CA LYS A 122 10.97 -3.28 6.05
C LYS A 122 9.76 -2.49 6.52
N HIS A 123 9.87 -1.15 6.53
CA HIS A 123 8.71 -0.27 6.65
C HIS A 123 7.87 -0.34 5.37
N VAL A 124 6.56 -0.12 5.48
CA VAL A 124 5.63 -0.33 4.36
C VAL A 124 4.68 0.85 4.20
N TYR A 125 4.57 1.33 2.98
CA TYR A 125 3.41 2.05 2.49
C TYR A 125 2.68 1.15 1.49
N VAL A 126 1.43 0.77 1.79
CA VAL A 126 0.62 -0.08 0.90
C VAL A 126 -0.58 0.70 0.40
N GLU A 127 -0.85 0.61 -0.91
CA GLU A 127 -2.01 1.26 -1.52
C GLU A 127 -3.34 0.72 -1.00
N LYS A 128 -4.37 1.55 -1.13
CA LYS A 128 -5.76 1.18 -0.89
C LYS A 128 -6.33 0.41 -2.10
N PRO A 129 -7.34 -0.45 -1.92
CA PRO A 129 -7.85 -0.97 -0.64
C PRO A 129 -6.79 -1.83 0.04
N ILE A 130 -6.82 -1.86 1.37
CA ILE A 130 -5.77 -2.55 2.14
C ILE A 130 -5.67 -4.05 1.81
N GLY A 131 -6.77 -4.71 1.54
CA GLY A 131 -6.83 -6.12 1.16
C GLY A 131 -8.03 -6.43 0.29
N ASN A 132 -8.03 -7.59 -0.35
CA ASN A 132 -9.11 -8.07 -1.24
C ASN A 132 -10.24 -8.80 -0.47
N SER A 133 -10.06 -9.02 0.82
CA SER A 133 -11.05 -9.61 1.72
C SER A 133 -10.89 -9.08 3.15
N ILE A 134 -11.95 -9.22 3.97
CA ILE A 134 -11.90 -8.88 5.40
C ILE A 134 -10.80 -9.70 6.10
N ARG A 135 -10.68 -10.98 5.75
CA ARG A 135 -9.66 -11.86 6.35
C ARG A 135 -8.25 -11.40 6.05
N GLU A 136 -7.97 -10.90 4.86
CA GLU A 136 -6.68 -10.29 4.53
C GLU A 136 -6.41 -9.05 5.39
N CYS A 137 -7.41 -8.18 5.55
CA CYS A 137 -7.27 -7.00 6.40
C CYS A 137 -6.93 -7.37 7.87
N GLU A 138 -7.57 -8.41 8.43
CA GLU A 138 -7.26 -8.94 9.76
C GLU A 138 -5.82 -9.46 9.86
N ILE A 139 -5.36 -10.22 8.85
CA ILE A 139 -4.00 -10.75 8.79
C ILE A 139 -2.98 -9.61 8.73
N MET A 140 -3.22 -8.61 7.89
CA MET A 140 -2.35 -7.44 7.75
C MET A 140 -2.28 -6.63 9.05
N GLN A 141 -3.43 -6.40 9.71
CA GLN A 141 -3.47 -5.74 11.02
C GLN A 141 -2.68 -6.51 12.06
N ALA A 142 -2.86 -7.82 12.13
CA ALA A 142 -2.14 -8.68 13.07
C ALA A 142 -0.61 -8.70 12.79
N ALA A 143 -0.21 -8.72 11.53
CA ALA A 143 1.20 -8.67 11.14
C ALA A 143 1.84 -7.31 11.51
N ALA A 144 1.15 -6.21 11.24
CA ALA A 144 1.61 -4.88 11.63
C ALA A 144 1.75 -4.73 13.15
N ALA A 145 0.75 -5.22 13.92
CA ALA A 145 0.76 -5.14 15.38
C ALA A 145 1.90 -5.96 16.03
N LYS A 146 2.37 -7.02 15.39
CA LYS A 146 3.48 -7.86 15.84
C LYS A 146 4.86 -7.36 15.42
N SER A 147 4.91 -6.37 14.55
CA SER A 147 6.15 -5.83 13.99
C SER A 147 6.53 -4.52 14.67
N ASP A 148 7.83 -4.22 14.71
CA ASP A 148 8.37 -2.90 15.07
C ASP A 148 8.42 -1.94 13.88
N LYS A 149 7.95 -2.36 12.69
CA LYS A 149 7.98 -1.57 11.47
C LYS A 149 6.73 -0.72 11.31
N MET A 150 6.92 0.45 10.74
CA MET A 150 5.80 1.32 10.41
C MET A 150 5.07 0.79 9.18
N VAL A 151 3.75 0.69 9.27
CA VAL A 151 2.87 0.36 8.16
C VAL A 151 1.87 1.49 7.97
N GLN A 152 1.85 2.07 6.78
CA GLN A 152 0.93 3.12 6.38
C GLN A 152 0.08 2.65 5.21
N VAL A 153 -1.24 2.76 5.35
CA VAL A 153 -2.18 2.52 4.24
C VAL A 153 -2.37 3.79 3.42
N GLY A 154 -2.48 3.64 2.11
CA GLY A 154 -2.58 4.71 1.11
C GLY A 154 -3.91 5.45 1.09
N GLN A 155 -4.51 5.75 2.25
CA GLN A 155 -5.67 6.67 2.37
C GLN A 155 -5.20 8.13 2.29
N TRP A 156 -4.56 8.47 1.17
CA TRP A 156 -3.83 9.73 0.96
C TRP A 156 -4.71 10.98 1.10
N GLN A 157 -6.01 10.86 0.85
CA GLN A 157 -6.95 11.95 1.00
C GLN A 157 -7.02 12.45 2.45
N ARG A 158 -6.81 11.58 3.45
CA ARG A 158 -6.71 11.99 4.87
C ARG A 158 -5.58 12.98 5.14
N SER A 159 -4.59 13.06 4.27
CA SER A 159 -3.45 13.96 4.40
C SER A 159 -3.68 15.33 3.75
N GLN A 160 -4.69 15.48 2.90
CA GLN A 160 -4.96 16.71 2.17
C GLN A 160 -5.62 17.76 3.06
N GLN A 161 -5.14 19.01 2.97
CA GLN A 161 -5.55 20.09 3.89
C GLN A 161 -7.04 20.39 3.80
N HIS A 162 -7.59 20.50 2.59
CA HIS A 162 -9.03 20.80 2.42
C HIS A 162 -9.96 19.74 3.03
N PHE A 163 -9.57 18.45 3.04
CA PHE A 163 -10.33 17.43 3.75
C PHE A 163 -10.20 17.56 5.27
N LYS A 164 -9.00 17.87 5.76
CA LYS A 164 -8.78 18.16 7.19
C LYS A 164 -9.63 19.34 7.65
N ASP A 165 -9.66 20.39 6.85
CA ASP A 165 -10.45 21.59 7.16
C ASP A 165 -11.95 21.30 7.16
N ALA A 166 -12.44 20.52 6.18
CA ALA A 166 -13.85 20.10 6.13
C ALA A 166 -14.24 19.25 7.35
N ILE A 167 -13.42 18.28 7.72
CA ILE A 167 -13.66 17.46 8.90
C ILE A 167 -13.58 18.28 10.18
N ALA A 168 -12.62 19.20 10.30
CA ALA A 168 -12.54 20.11 11.44
C ALA A 168 -13.82 21.01 11.55
N PHE A 169 -14.34 21.48 10.42
CA PHE A 169 -15.59 22.23 10.39
C PHE A 169 -16.78 21.39 10.86
N VAL A 170 -16.91 20.14 10.38
CA VAL A 170 -17.95 19.20 10.88
C VAL A 170 -17.82 19.00 12.39
N HIS A 171 -16.60 18.81 12.89
CA HIS A 171 -16.34 18.58 14.32
C HIS A 171 -16.49 19.83 15.19
N SER A 172 -16.51 21.03 14.62
CA SER A 172 -16.69 22.28 15.37
C SER A 172 -18.06 22.45 16.00
N GLY A 173 -19.02 21.60 15.64
CA GLY A 173 -20.39 21.68 16.09
C GLY A 173 -21.26 22.75 15.38
N LYS A 174 -20.69 23.54 14.48
CA LYS A 174 -21.43 24.60 13.74
C LYS A 174 -22.56 24.07 12.87
N LEU A 175 -22.49 22.81 12.43
CA LEU A 175 -23.57 22.13 11.73
C LEU A 175 -24.64 21.52 12.65
N GLY A 176 -24.44 21.61 13.95
CA GLY A 176 -25.27 20.88 14.91
C GLY A 176 -24.99 19.35 14.84
N LYS A 177 -25.98 18.57 15.26
CA LYS A 177 -25.86 17.10 15.30
C LYS A 177 -26.01 16.51 13.90
N VAL A 178 -24.95 15.96 13.34
CA VAL A 178 -24.99 15.19 12.09
C VAL A 178 -25.78 13.90 12.33
N ARG A 179 -26.83 13.66 11.57
CA ARG A 179 -27.73 12.49 11.69
C ARG A 179 -27.65 11.55 10.49
N LEU A 180 -27.28 12.06 9.33
CA LEU A 180 -27.22 11.34 8.08
C LEU A 180 -26.05 11.87 7.26
N VAL A 181 -25.29 10.95 6.67
CA VAL A 181 -24.29 11.26 5.66
C VAL A 181 -24.64 10.50 4.39
N LYS A 182 -24.62 11.19 3.26
CA LYS A 182 -24.72 10.57 1.93
C LYS A 182 -23.41 10.73 1.20
N ALA A 183 -22.87 9.66 0.69
CA ALA A 183 -21.70 9.63 -0.18
C ALA A 183 -22.08 8.97 -1.50
N TRP A 184 -21.75 9.61 -2.61
CA TRP A 184 -22.04 9.07 -3.94
C TRP A 184 -20.98 9.52 -4.94
N ALA A 185 -20.84 8.80 -6.03
CA ALA A 185 -20.00 9.18 -7.16
C ALA A 185 -20.71 8.91 -8.49
N TYR A 186 -20.74 9.92 -9.35
CA TYR A 186 -21.13 9.74 -10.73
C TYR A 186 -19.91 9.33 -11.55
N GLN A 187 -19.95 8.11 -12.11
CA GLN A 187 -18.81 7.52 -12.85
C GLN A 187 -19.06 7.57 -14.37
N GLY A 188 -19.43 8.74 -14.90
CA GLY A 188 -19.73 8.91 -16.31
C GLY A 188 -18.55 8.67 -17.27
N TRP A 189 -17.34 8.56 -16.76
CA TRP A 189 -16.14 8.20 -17.53
C TRP A 189 -16.01 6.68 -17.77
N MET A 190 -16.67 5.87 -16.95
CA MET A 190 -16.66 4.41 -17.12
C MET A 190 -17.49 4.01 -18.33
N LYS A 191 -16.96 3.07 -19.07
CA LYS A 191 -17.63 2.48 -20.24
C LYS A 191 -17.71 0.97 -20.05
N SER A 192 -18.63 0.32 -20.80
CA SER A 192 -18.65 -1.12 -20.89
C SER A 192 -17.31 -1.64 -21.41
N ILE A 193 -16.83 -2.73 -20.82
CA ILE A 193 -15.60 -3.41 -21.25
C ILE A 193 -16.02 -4.42 -22.32
N PRO A 194 -15.56 -4.28 -23.57
CA PRO A 194 -15.92 -5.24 -24.62
C PRO A 194 -15.34 -6.61 -24.30
N VAL A 195 -16.11 -7.66 -24.55
CA VAL A 195 -15.64 -9.04 -24.40
C VAL A 195 -14.46 -9.28 -25.35
N LYS A 196 -13.37 -9.81 -24.84
CA LYS A 196 -12.19 -10.19 -25.60
C LYS A 196 -11.85 -11.65 -25.36
N ALA A 197 -11.33 -12.30 -26.39
CA ALA A 197 -10.78 -13.64 -26.26
C ALA A 197 -9.50 -13.64 -25.42
N ASP A 198 -9.19 -14.78 -24.83
CA ASP A 198 -7.88 -15.00 -24.22
C ASP A 198 -6.79 -14.97 -25.29
N GLU A 199 -5.65 -14.40 -24.94
CA GLU A 199 -4.52 -14.16 -25.84
C GLU A 199 -3.24 -14.74 -25.28
N ALA A 200 -2.18 -14.80 -26.09
CA ALA A 200 -0.85 -15.12 -25.62
C ALA A 200 -0.35 -14.03 -24.65
N VAL A 201 0.38 -14.45 -23.62
CA VAL A 201 1.01 -13.51 -22.70
C VAL A 201 1.96 -12.59 -23.47
N PRO A 202 1.87 -11.26 -23.33
CA PRO A 202 2.77 -10.36 -24.03
C PRO A 202 4.23 -10.59 -23.63
N THR A 203 5.15 -10.47 -24.59
CA THR A 203 6.58 -10.58 -24.31
C THR A 203 7.03 -9.61 -23.23
N GLY A 204 7.83 -10.08 -22.28
CA GLY A 204 8.31 -9.30 -21.15
C GLY A 204 7.33 -9.20 -19.96
N VAL A 205 6.22 -9.96 -20.00
CA VAL A 205 5.27 -10.05 -18.90
C VAL A 205 5.39 -11.41 -18.20
N HIS A 206 5.69 -11.40 -16.92
CA HIS A 206 5.70 -12.59 -16.06
C HIS A 206 4.30 -12.83 -15.47
N TYR A 207 3.37 -13.30 -16.31
CA TYR A 207 1.96 -13.36 -15.97
C TYR A 207 1.63 -14.27 -14.78
N ASP A 208 2.34 -15.41 -14.63
CA ASP A 208 2.18 -16.27 -13.44
C ASP A 208 2.51 -15.51 -12.14
N LYS A 209 3.51 -14.63 -12.17
CA LYS A 209 3.84 -13.76 -11.05
C LYS A 209 2.81 -12.65 -10.87
N TRP A 210 2.19 -12.17 -11.95
CA TRP A 210 1.11 -11.20 -11.86
C TRP A 210 -0.14 -11.81 -11.21
N LEU A 211 -0.51 -13.04 -11.60
CA LEU A 211 -1.62 -13.78 -11.00
C LEU A 211 -1.37 -14.05 -9.51
N GLY A 212 -0.18 -14.51 -9.16
CA GLY A 212 0.22 -14.77 -7.77
C GLY A 212 -0.77 -15.61 -6.97
N PRO A 213 -1.40 -15.04 -5.92
CA PRO A 213 -2.39 -15.76 -5.10
C PRO A 213 -3.75 -15.94 -5.78
N ALA A 214 -4.03 -15.21 -6.86
CA ALA A 214 -5.31 -15.33 -7.57
C ALA A 214 -5.42 -16.65 -8.35
N GLN A 215 -6.67 -16.99 -8.72
CA GLN A 215 -6.93 -18.19 -9.51
C GLN A 215 -6.16 -18.13 -10.83
N LYS A 216 -5.53 -19.24 -11.21
CA LYS A 216 -4.85 -19.37 -12.50
C LYS A 216 -5.87 -19.34 -13.64
N ARG A 217 -5.66 -18.40 -14.55
CA ARG A 217 -6.49 -18.22 -15.76
C ARG A 217 -5.57 -17.89 -16.94
N PRO A 218 -5.96 -18.19 -18.19
CA PRO A 218 -5.29 -17.70 -19.38
C PRO A 218 -5.20 -16.16 -19.36
N PHE A 219 -4.22 -15.62 -20.06
CA PHE A 219 -4.08 -14.18 -20.18
C PHE A 219 -5.25 -13.59 -20.99
N ASN A 220 -5.83 -12.54 -20.42
CA ASN A 220 -6.86 -11.76 -21.09
C ASN A 220 -6.60 -10.26 -20.86
N PRO A 221 -6.50 -9.44 -21.93
CA PRO A 221 -6.17 -8.03 -21.80
C PRO A 221 -7.18 -7.22 -20.99
N ASN A 222 -8.43 -7.69 -20.91
CA ASN A 222 -9.48 -7.06 -20.08
C ASN A 222 -9.26 -7.25 -18.57
N ARG A 223 -8.39 -8.16 -18.14
CA ARG A 223 -8.10 -8.44 -16.73
C ARG A 223 -6.76 -7.91 -16.28
N PHE A 224 -6.00 -7.30 -17.20
CA PHE A 224 -4.63 -6.90 -16.96
C PHE A 224 -4.49 -5.39 -16.74
N HIS A 225 -3.44 -4.95 -16.02
CA HIS A 225 -3.16 -3.57 -15.67
C HIS A 225 -4.36 -2.86 -15.03
N PHE A 226 -4.87 -1.77 -15.63
CA PHE A 226 -5.91 -0.94 -15.03
C PHE A 226 -7.23 -1.68 -14.80
N GLU A 227 -7.60 -2.58 -15.70
CA GLU A 227 -8.93 -3.18 -15.74
C GLU A 227 -9.12 -4.32 -14.71
N PHE A 228 -8.07 -4.77 -14.03
CA PHE A 228 -8.17 -5.80 -12.97
C PHE A 228 -9.26 -5.47 -11.93
N ARG A 229 -9.55 -4.20 -11.72
CA ARG A 229 -10.49 -3.66 -10.74
C ARG A 229 -11.89 -4.22 -10.85
N TRP A 230 -12.27 -4.61 -12.05
CA TRP A 230 -13.63 -5.03 -12.38
C TRP A 230 -13.87 -6.53 -12.23
N PHE A 231 -12.83 -7.28 -11.86
CA PHE A 231 -12.88 -8.74 -11.77
C PHE A 231 -12.66 -9.21 -10.32
N TRP A 232 -13.61 -10.00 -9.82
CA TRP A 232 -13.62 -10.54 -8.46
C TRP A 232 -12.36 -11.32 -8.07
N ASP A 233 -11.68 -11.91 -9.06
CA ASP A 233 -10.42 -12.62 -8.81
C ASP A 233 -9.33 -11.69 -8.25
N TYR A 234 -9.41 -10.38 -8.48
CA TYR A 234 -8.33 -9.44 -8.23
C TYR A 234 -8.72 -8.26 -7.36
N ALA A 235 -9.99 -7.83 -7.40
CA ALA A 235 -10.46 -6.64 -6.71
C ALA A 235 -11.98 -6.66 -6.45
N GLY A 236 -12.50 -5.65 -5.78
CA GLY A 236 -13.92 -5.52 -5.42
C GLY A 236 -14.65 -4.39 -6.16
N GLY A 237 -14.18 -3.99 -7.36
CA GLY A 237 -14.82 -2.97 -8.19
C GLY A 237 -14.79 -1.58 -7.54
N LEU A 238 -15.73 -0.72 -7.95
CA LEU A 238 -15.81 0.65 -7.45
C LEU A 238 -16.06 0.77 -5.95
N MET A 239 -16.70 -0.24 -5.35
CA MET A 239 -16.98 -0.22 -3.91
C MET A 239 -15.66 -0.23 -3.11
N THR A 240 -14.68 -1.01 -3.53
CA THR A 240 -13.37 -1.05 -2.86
C THR A 240 -12.40 -0.02 -3.41
N ASP A 241 -12.51 0.38 -4.69
CA ASP A 241 -11.61 1.38 -5.28
C ASP A 241 -11.97 2.81 -4.86
N TRP A 242 -13.23 3.25 -5.07
CA TRP A 242 -13.71 4.59 -4.71
C TRP A 242 -14.48 4.62 -3.40
N GLY A 243 -15.29 3.60 -3.14
CA GLY A 243 -16.11 3.52 -1.93
C GLY A 243 -15.28 3.60 -0.66
N VAL A 244 -14.10 3.02 -0.65
CA VAL A 244 -13.16 3.09 0.49
C VAL A 244 -12.81 4.54 0.87
N HIS A 245 -12.63 5.43 -0.09
CA HIS A 245 -12.38 6.85 0.18
C HIS A 245 -13.60 7.56 0.74
N MET A 246 -14.77 7.32 0.14
CA MET A 246 -16.00 8.02 0.50
C MET A 246 -16.54 7.59 1.85
N LEU A 247 -16.53 6.29 2.13
CA LEU A 247 -16.92 5.77 3.43
C LEU A 247 -15.95 6.22 4.53
N ASP A 248 -14.68 6.32 4.22
CA ASP A 248 -13.67 6.81 5.15
C ASP A 248 -13.98 8.22 5.67
N TYR A 249 -14.41 9.13 4.79
CA TYR A 249 -14.82 10.47 5.22
C TYR A 249 -16.10 10.49 6.06
N ALA A 250 -17.06 9.66 5.70
CA ALA A 250 -18.27 9.51 6.46
C ALA A 250 -17.96 9.06 7.90
N LEU A 251 -17.13 8.02 8.05
CA LEU A 251 -16.69 7.50 9.34
C LEU A 251 -15.92 8.55 10.14
N MET A 252 -14.97 9.25 9.51
CA MET A 252 -14.20 10.33 10.15
C MET A 252 -15.11 11.47 10.60
N GLY A 253 -16.00 11.95 9.72
CA GLY A 253 -16.90 13.07 10.02
C GLY A 253 -17.87 12.77 11.15
N MET A 254 -18.36 11.54 11.23
CA MET A 254 -19.26 11.09 12.30
C MET A 254 -18.53 10.62 13.57
N LYS A 255 -17.21 10.49 13.56
CA LYS A 255 -16.40 9.93 14.67
C LYS A 255 -16.85 8.52 15.07
N VAL A 256 -17.09 7.66 14.07
CA VAL A 256 -17.48 6.26 14.28
C VAL A 256 -16.48 5.34 13.61
N SER A 257 -16.28 4.14 14.16
CA SER A 257 -15.38 3.11 13.63
C SER A 257 -16.15 1.95 12.97
N ASP A 258 -17.27 1.57 13.58
CA ASP A 258 -17.94 0.32 13.26
C ASP A 258 -19.42 0.53 12.93
N PRO A 259 -19.95 -0.10 11.87
CA PRO A 259 -21.38 -0.10 11.60
C PRO A 259 -22.12 -1.07 12.52
N LYS A 260 -23.33 -0.71 12.95
CA LYS A 260 -24.24 -1.64 13.66
C LYS A 260 -24.92 -2.60 12.70
N SER A 261 -25.15 -2.18 11.46
CA SER A 261 -25.74 -2.99 10.39
C SER A 261 -25.30 -2.48 9.04
N ILE A 262 -25.22 -3.38 8.09
CA ILE A 262 -24.90 -3.10 6.68
C ILE A 262 -25.98 -3.72 5.83
N MET A 263 -26.47 -2.96 4.85
CA MET A 263 -27.35 -3.45 3.79
C MET A 263 -26.76 -3.01 2.45
N ALA A 264 -26.74 -3.90 1.48
CA ALA A 264 -26.31 -3.60 0.12
C ALA A 264 -27.40 -4.00 -0.87
N ALA A 265 -27.63 -3.15 -1.86
CA ALA A 265 -28.51 -3.41 -2.99
C ALA A 265 -27.89 -2.82 -4.26
N GLY A 266 -28.07 -3.50 -5.38
CA GLY A 266 -27.50 -3.05 -6.65
C GLY A 266 -27.80 -4.03 -7.78
N GLY A 267 -27.35 -3.66 -8.98
CA GLY A 267 -27.49 -4.46 -10.19
C GLY A 267 -26.77 -3.82 -11.37
N LYS A 268 -26.78 -4.52 -12.50
CA LYS A 268 -26.30 -4.01 -13.80
C LYS A 268 -27.41 -3.17 -14.43
N PHE A 269 -27.28 -1.85 -14.39
CA PHE A 269 -28.28 -0.93 -14.91
C PHE A 269 -27.73 -0.01 -16.00
N ALA A 270 -26.43 0.17 -16.06
CA ALA A 270 -25.78 1.14 -16.93
C ALA A 270 -25.07 0.53 -18.15
N TYR A 271 -24.79 -0.77 -18.13
CA TYR A 271 -24.02 -1.47 -19.15
C TYR A 271 -24.83 -2.64 -19.72
N PRO A 272 -24.66 -2.93 -21.02
CA PRO A 272 -25.23 -4.16 -21.59
C PRO A 272 -24.60 -5.38 -20.89
N ASP A 273 -25.34 -6.47 -20.93
CA ASP A 273 -24.83 -7.74 -20.40
C ASP A 273 -23.67 -8.26 -21.25
N ASP A 274 -22.62 -8.63 -20.62
CA ASP A 274 -21.40 -9.27 -21.12
C ASP A 274 -21.09 -10.52 -20.30
#